data_5a82d0751212f3fb14398310d95d7f52
#
_entry.id   5a82d0751212f3fb14398310d95d7f52
#
_cell.length_a   1.000
_cell.length_b   1.000
_cell.length_c   1.000
_cell.angle_alpha   90.00
_cell.angle_beta   90.00
_cell.angle_gamma   90.00
#
_symmetry.space_group_name_H-M   'P 1'
#
loop_
_entity.id
_entity.type
_entity.pdbx_description
1 polymer ?
#
loop_
_entity_poly.entity_id
_entity_poly.type
_entity_poly.pdbx_seq_one_letter_code
_entity_poly.pdbx_strand_id
1 'polypeptide(L)'
;NKFKNYTEKKLILKNEAGINSKLFAELFTCGNPKQTLIDVLKKDLTSNSLQSADELLKVGSVFNIGTANLVNGKEEHEKLRRVFIVRNQITHEMDVDMTALDFKMRDRTYEEINDYSEFIINFIEKFIELISEKLDDTSEVDEFEQIVSL
;
A
#
# COMPACT_ATOMS: atom_id res chain seq x y z
N ASN A 1 -15.85 -2.36 8.22
CA ASN A 1 -15.88 -2.33 6.77
C ASN A 1 -14.89 -1.27 6.25
N LYS A 2 -13.73 -1.73 5.67
CA LYS A 2 -12.61 -0.85 5.29
C LYS A 2 -12.96 0.10 4.14
N PHE A 3 -13.82 -0.33 3.21
CA PHE A 3 -14.30 0.53 2.14
C PHE A 3 -15.13 1.70 2.69
N LYS A 4 -16.00 1.43 3.67
CA LYS A 4 -16.76 2.47 4.38
C LYS A 4 -15.80 3.48 5.04
N ASN A 5 -14.81 2.99 5.79
CA ASN A 5 -13.82 3.85 6.45
C ASN A 5 -12.98 4.67 5.45
N TYR A 6 -12.64 4.09 4.29
CA TYR A 6 -11.95 4.81 3.22
C TYR A 6 -12.83 5.92 2.66
N THR A 7 -14.08 5.60 2.34
CA THR A 7 -15.07 6.56 1.83
C THR A 7 -15.28 7.71 2.79
N GLU A 8 -15.50 7.40 4.09
CA GLU A 8 -15.65 8.41 5.14
C GLU A 8 -14.41 9.32 5.22
N LYS A 9 -13.20 8.75 5.18
CA LYS A 9 -11.95 9.54 5.17
C LYS A 9 -11.79 10.41 3.93
N LYS A 10 -12.27 9.98 2.76
CA LYS A 10 -12.19 10.77 1.53
C LYS A 10 -13.27 11.84 1.43
N LEU A 11 -14.44 11.57 1.99
CA LEU A 11 -15.53 12.55 2.04
C LEU A 11 -15.33 13.60 3.13
N ILE A 12 -14.78 13.16 4.29
CA ILE A 12 -14.46 14.05 5.42
C ILE A 12 -13.01 14.45 5.29
N LEU A 13 -12.71 15.53 4.61
CA LEU A 13 -11.33 15.84 4.36
C LEU A 13 -10.75 17.07 4.94
N LYS A 14 -9.56 16.84 5.26
CA LYS A 14 -8.28 17.58 5.36
C LYS A 14 -8.26 19.09 5.04
N ASN A 15 -9.33 19.72 4.65
CA ASN A 15 -9.45 21.16 4.57
C ASN A 15 -10.39 21.63 5.66
N GLU A 16 -10.16 22.80 6.18
CA GLU A 16 -10.97 23.47 7.20
C GLU A 16 -12.49 23.54 6.90
N ALA A 17 -12.90 23.19 5.67
CA ALA A 17 -14.27 23.04 5.23
C ALA A 17 -14.84 21.60 5.31
N GLY A 18 -14.06 20.61 5.70
CA GLY A 18 -14.50 19.27 6.11
C GLY A 18 -15.00 18.29 5.03
N ILE A 19 -15.31 18.70 3.82
CA ILE A 19 -15.89 17.84 2.78
C ILE A 19 -15.15 18.01 1.45
N ASN A 20 -14.79 16.89 0.79
CA ASN A 20 -14.29 16.97 -0.59
C ASN A 20 -15.46 17.27 -1.55
N SER A 21 -15.76 18.54 -1.72
CA SER A 21 -16.88 19.03 -2.52
C SER A 21 -16.85 18.53 -3.96
N LYS A 22 -15.66 18.32 -4.54
CA LYS A 22 -15.51 17.78 -5.90
C LYS A 22 -15.92 16.33 -5.98
N LEU A 23 -15.43 15.48 -5.08
CA LEU A 23 -15.82 14.08 -5.04
C LEU A 23 -17.33 13.94 -4.75
N PHE A 24 -17.84 14.78 -3.86
CA PHE A 24 -19.26 14.79 -3.53
C PHE A 24 -20.11 15.16 -4.74
N ALA A 25 -19.74 16.21 -5.49
CA ALA A 25 -20.41 16.58 -6.71
C ALA A 25 -20.35 15.47 -7.78
N GLU A 26 -19.21 14.82 -7.96
CA GLU A 26 -19.08 13.67 -8.85
C GLU A 26 -20.02 12.51 -8.48
N LEU A 27 -20.11 12.18 -7.20
CA LEU A 27 -20.99 11.11 -6.72
C LEU A 27 -22.48 11.40 -6.95
N PHE A 28 -22.90 12.66 -6.84
CA PHE A 28 -24.29 13.04 -7.08
C PHE A 28 -24.67 13.14 -8.56
N THR A 29 -23.68 13.35 -9.44
CA THR A 29 -23.92 13.52 -10.87
C THR A 29 -23.64 12.26 -11.70
N CYS A 30 -22.96 11.27 -11.11
CA CYS A 30 -22.63 10.02 -11.80
C CYS A 30 -23.79 9.02 -11.75
N GLY A 31 -23.92 8.21 -12.82
CA GLY A 31 -24.93 7.16 -12.91
C GLY A 31 -24.67 5.95 -11.98
N ASN A 32 -23.44 5.79 -11.51
CA ASN A 32 -23.05 4.69 -10.60
C ASN A 32 -22.07 5.16 -9.54
N PRO A 33 -22.56 5.68 -8.39
CA PRO A 33 -21.73 6.19 -7.30
C PRO A 33 -20.77 5.13 -6.73
N LYS A 34 -21.18 3.86 -6.67
CA LYS A 34 -20.34 2.76 -6.19
C LYS A 34 -19.10 2.58 -7.08
N GLN A 35 -19.32 2.55 -8.40
CA GLN A 35 -18.22 2.42 -9.37
C GLN A 35 -17.28 3.62 -9.30
N THR A 36 -17.81 4.83 -9.24
CA THR A 36 -17.01 6.06 -9.08
C THR A 36 -16.11 6.01 -7.85
N LEU A 37 -16.62 5.54 -6.71
CA LEU A 37 -15.81 5.36 -5.49
C LEU A 37 -14.73 4.29 -5.67
N ILE A 38 -15.03 3.19 -6.35
CA ILE A 38 -14.06 2.13 -6.66
C ILE A 38 -12.94 2.69 -7.54
N ASP A 39 -13.27 3.48 -8.56
CA ASP A 39 -12.29 4.06 -9.47
C ASP A 39 -11.40 5.10 -8.78
N VAL A 40 -11.97 5.90 -7.87
CA VAL A 40 -11.19 6.81 -7.01
C VAL A 40 -10.26 6.02 -6.10
N LEU A 41 -10.72 4.93 -5.50
CA LEU A 41 -9.90 4.05 -4.66
C LEU A 41 -8.76 3.43 -5.47
N LYS A 42 -9.07 2.85 -6.65
CA LYS A 42 -8.06 2.29 -7.57
C LYS A 42 -7.01 3.34 -7.92
N LYS A 43 -7.45 4.52 -8.33
CA LYS A 43 -6.55 5.62 -8.67
C LYS A 43 -5.67 6.03 -7.49
N ASP A 44 -6.21 6.12 -6.28
CA ASP A 44 -5.45 6.47 -5.06
C ASP A 44 -4.38 5.42 -4.73
N LEU A 45 -4.69 4.14 -4.96
CA LEU A 45 -3.75 3.04 -4.74
C LEU A 45 -2.68 2.94 -5.83
N THR A 46 -3.03 3.21 -7.10
CA THR A 46 -2.12 3.07 -8.24
C THR A 46 -1.33 4.34 -8.55
N SER A 47 -1.77 5.50 -8.08
CA SER A 47 -1.07 6.78 -8.28
C SER A 47 0.14 6.95 -7.36
N ASN A 48 0.18 6.24 -6.25
CA ASN A 48 1.32 6.22 -5.37
C ASN A 48 2.24 5.09 -5.84
N SER A 49 3.46 5.43 -6.23
CA SER A 49 4.48 4.40 -6.43
C SER A 49 4.73 3.75 -5.08
N LEU A 50 4.69 2.42 -5.01
CA LEU A 50 4.97 1.64 -3.78
C LEU A 50 6.44 1.83 -3.37
N GLN A 51 6.79 3.03 -2.91
CA GLN A 51 8.16 3.44 -2.62
C GLN A 51 8.48 3.46 -1.12
N SER A 52 7.52 3.06 -0.28
CA SER A 52 7.71 2.99 1.16
C SER A 52 7.05 1.76 1.78
N ALA A 53 7.57 1.33 2.91
CA ALA A 53 6.97 0.26 3.72
C ALA A 53 5.51 0.59 4.08
N ASP A 54 5.23 1.83 4.46
CA ASP A 54 3.90 2.25 4.88
C ASP A 54 2.88 2.20 3.72
N GLU A 55 3.30 2.48 2.49
CA GLU A 55 2.45 2.32 1.29
C GLU A 55 2.13 0.86 0.99
N LEU A 56 3.11 -0.04 1.06
CA LEU A 56 2.88 -1.48 0.93
C LEU A 56 1.90 -2.01 1.98
N LEU A 57 2.10 -1.65 3.24
CA LEU A 57 1.22 -2.07 4.33
C LEU A 57 -0.19 -1.47 4.18
N LYS A 58 -0.30 -0.25 3.66
CA LYS A 58 -1.59 0.38 3.30
C LYS A 58 -2.31 -0.44 2.23
N VAL A 59 -1.63 -0.87 1.17
CA VAL A 59 -2.21 -1.73 0.13
C VAL A 59 -2.69 -3.05 0.75
N GLY A 60 -1.88 -3.75 1.53
CA GLY A 60 -2.29 -4.96 2.26
C GLY A 60 -3.57 -4.73 3.07
N SER A 61 -3.69 -3.58 3.71
CA SER A 61 -4.88 -3.25 4.50
C SER A 61 -6.15 -3.12 3.67
N VAL A 62 -6.06 -2.80 2.38
CA VAL A 62 -7.23 -2.73 1.47
C VAL A 62 -7.79 -4.13 1.21
N PHE A 63 -6.91 -5.11 1.05
CA PHE A 63 -7.28 -6.53 0.92
C PHE A 63 -7.61 -7.21 2.26
N ASN A 64 -7.81 -6.45 3.32
CA ASN A 64 -8.04 -6.98 4.66
C ASN A 64 -6.90 -7.81 5.23
N ILE A 65 -5.69 -7.62 4.73
CA ILE A 65 -4.48 -8.24 5.27
C ILE A 65 -3.95 -7.35 6.39
N GLY A 66 -3.92 -7.88 7.60
CA GLY A 66 -3.38 -7.17 8.76
C GLY A 66 -1.85 -7.05 8.68
N THR A 67 -1.28 -5.99 9.24
CA THR A 67 0.17 -5.81 9.31
C THR A 67 0.88 -7.01 9.96
N ALA A 68 0.28 -7.60 11.00
CA ALA A 68 0.83 -8.77 11.68
C ALA A 68 0.90 -10.03 10.79
N ASN A 69 0.13 -10.09 9.72
CA ASN A 69 0.21 -11.18 8.75
C ASN A 69 1.36 -10.99 7.75
N LEU A 70 1.81 -9.74 7.56
CA LEU A 70 2.86 -9.38 6.63
C LEU A 70 4.25 -9.35 7.28
N VAL A 71 4.33 -8.81 8.48
CA VAL A 71 5.58 -8.66 9.22
C VAL A 71 5.43 -9.20 10.65
N ASN A 72 6.45 -9.94 11.11
CA ASN A 72 6.46 -10.55 12.44
C ASN A 72 7.05 -9.57 13.46
N GLY A 73 6.18 -8.73 14.04
CA GLY A 73 6.56 -7.82 15.10
C GLY A 73 7.30 -6.56 14.62
N LYS A 74 7.87 -5.86 15.60
CA LYS A 74 8.50 -4.55 15.38
C LYS A 74 9.79 -4.63 14.58
N GLU A 75 10.57 -5.68 14.77
CA GLU A 75 11.89 -5.85 14.15
C GLU A 75 11.77 -5.99 12.62
N GLU A 76 10.93 -6.89 12.14
CA GLU A 76 10.69 -7.02 10.68
C GLU A 76 10.06 -5.77 10.07
N HIS A 77 9.19 -5.08 10.82
CA HIS A 77 8.63 -3.80 10.36
C HIS A 77 9.71 -2.73 10.18
N GLU A 78 10.63 -2.60 11.12
CA GLU A 78 11.77 -1.68 10.99
C GLU A 78 12.73 -2.13 9.87
N LYS A 79 12.95 -3.44 9.71
CA LYS A 79 13.74 -3.98 8.60
C LYS A 79 13.10 -3.63 7.24
N LEU A 80 11.79 -3.79 7.10
CA LEU A 80 11.06 -3.38 5.89
C LEU A 80 11.25 -1.89 5.58
N ARG A 81 11.12 -1.02 6.58
CA ARG A 81 11.39 0.42 6.43
C ARG A 81 12.82 0.68 6.01
N ARG A 82 13.78 -0.02 6.61
CA ARG A 82 15.20 0.12 6.30
C ARG A 82 15.52 -0.23 4.84
N VAL A 83 14.91 -1.30 4.31
CA VAL A 83 15.04 -1.69 2.89
C VAL A 83 14.67 -0.52 1.97
N PHE A 84 13.54 0.15 2.20
CA PHE A 84 13.11 1.28 1.39
C PHE A 84 14.02 2.51 1.53
N ILE A 85 14.52 2.78 2.74
CA ILE A 85 15.50 3.85 2.96
C ILE A 85 16.77 3.57 2.15
N VAL A 86 17.33 2.37 2.27
CA VAL A 86 18.55 1.96 1.56
C VAL A 86 18.35 2.03 0.05
N ARG A 87 17.26 1.49 -0.46
CA ARG A 87 16.89 1.57 -1.88
C ARG A 87 16.85 3.02 -2.37
N ASN A 88 16.21 3.92 -1.62
CA ASN A 88 16.12 5.33 -2.01
C ASN A 88 17.48 6.02 -1.98
N GLN A 89 18.33 5.71 -1.01
CA GLN A 89 19.70 6.21 -0.94
C GLN A 89 20.54 5.77 -2.15
N ILE A 90 20.42 4.50 -2.56
CA ILE A 90 21.11 3.98 -3.74
C ILE A 90 20.58 4.65 -5.02
N THR A 91 19.25 4.69 -5.19
CA THR A 91 18.64 5.11 -6.46
C THR A 91 18.59 6.62 -6.67
N HIS A 92 18.46 7.40 -5.63
CA HIS A 92 18.29 8.86 -5.71
C HIS A 92 19.50 9.65 -5.23
N GLU A 93 20.29 9.09 -4.31
CA GLU A 93 21.47 9.74 -3.74
C GLU A 93 22.77 9.12 -4.26
N MET A 94 22.71 8.14 -5.18
CA MET A 94 23.87 7.36 -5.67
C MET A 94 24.69 6.77 -4.51
N ASP A 95 24.02 6.46 -3.40
CA ASP A 95 24.60 5.98 -2.14
C ASP A 95 25.66 6.92 -1.51
N VAL A 96 25.58 8.20 -1.82
CA VAL A 96 26.42 9.23 -1.22
C VAL A 96 25.78 9.73 0.07
N ASP A 97 26.59 9.93 1.10
CA ASP A 97 26.11 10.59 2.33
C ASP A 97 26.07 12.10 2.13
N MET A 98 24.89 12.60 1.80
CA MET A 98 24.66 14.03 1.58
C MET A 98 24.74 14.87 2.86
N THR A 99 24.79 14.22 4.04
CA THR A 99 24.95 14.92 5.34
C THR A 99 26.41 15.07 5.75
N ALA A 100 27.30 14.29 5.15
CA ALA A 100 28.72 14.40 5.37
C ALA A 100 29.32 15.57 4.57
N LEU A 101 30.22 16.32 5.17
CA LEU A 101 30.87 17.48 4.53
C LEU A 101 31.69 17.12 3.29
N ASP A 102 32.14 15.87 3.20
CA ASP A 102 33.00 15.37 2.14
C ASP A 102 32.30 14.49 1.11
N PHE A 103 30.96 14.39 1.21
CA PHE A 103 30.13 13.62 0.27
C PHE A 103 30.63 12.19 0.02
N LYS A 104 30.99 11.47 1.10
CA LYS A 104 31.49 10.11 1.00
C LYS A 104 30.42 9.12 0.59
N MET A 105 30.81 8.11 -0.17
CA MET A 105 30.00 6.90 -0.36
C MET A 105 29.70 6.27 1.00
N ARG A 106 28.45 5.82 1.19
CA ARG A 106 28.10 5.03 2.36
C ARG A 106 28.82 3.69 2.33
N ASP A 107 29.35 3.30 3.45
CA ASP A 107 30.01 2.00 3.59
C ASP A 107 28.94 0.92 3.80
N ARG A 108 28.65 0.16 2.73
CA ARG A 108 27.72 -0.95 2.75
C ARG A 108 28.43 -2.24 2.39
N THR A 109 28.16 -3.27 3.16
CA THR A 109 28.70 -4.59 2.84
C THR A 109 27.81 -5.32 1.84
N TYR A 110 28.39 -6.27 1.10
CA TYR A 110 27.63 -7.14 0.23
C TYR A 110 26.58 -7.95 1.02
N GLU A 111 26.98 -8.43 2.21
CA GLU A 111 26.11 -9.19 3.11
C GLU A 111 24.89 -8.39 3.54
N GLU A 112 25.04 -7.10 3.87
CA GLU A 112 23.93 -6.22 4.21
C GLU A 112 22.94 -6.09 3.06
N ILE A 113 23.44 -5.84 1.85
CA ILE A 113 22.55 -5.69 0.67
C ILE A 113 21.90 -7.01 0.31
N ASN A 114 22.61 -8.13 0.41
CA ASN A 114 22.04 -9.45 0.16
C ASN A 114 20.93 -9.79 1.15
N ASP A 115 21.14 -9.52 2.45
CA ASP A 115 20.13 -9.74 3.49
C ASP A 115 18.85 -8.89 3.26
N TYR A 116 19.00 -7.64 2.81
CA TYR A 116 17.86 -6.82 2.43
C TYR A 116 17.13 -7.34 1.18
N SER A 117 17.88 -7.82 0.20
CA SER A 117 17.32 -8.37 -1.04
C SER A 117 16.54 -9.64 -0.77
N GLU A 118 17.09 -10.58 -0.02
CA GLU A 118 16.38 -11.81 0.39
C GLU A 118 15.13 -11.49 1.22
N PHE A 119 15.24 -10.58 2.17
CA PHE A 119 14.10 -10.17 2.98
C PHE A 119 12.96 -9.59 2.14
N ILE A 120 13.25 -8.69 1.20
CA ILE A 120 12.19 -8.05 0.39
C ILE A 120 11.57 -9.03 -0.60
N ILE A 121 12.33 -9.98 -1.16
CA ILE A 121 11.81 -11.01 -2.03
C ILE A 121 10.82 -11.90 -1.26
N ASN A 122 11.22 -12.43 -0.11
CA ASN A 122 10.35 -13.25 0.74
C ASN A 122 9.09 -12.48 1.19
N PHE A 123 9.24 -11.19 1.50
CA PHE A 123 8.09 -10.33 1.84
C PHE A 123 7.12 -10.20 0.66
N ILE A 124 7.62 -9.97 -0.57
CA ILE A 124 6.79 -9.81 -1.76
C ILE A 124 6.06 -11.12 -2.09
N GLU A 125 6.75 -12.25 -2.02
CA GLU A 125 6.14 -13.57 -2.25
C GLU A 125 4.98 -13.82 -1.28
N LYS A 126 5.21 -13.64 0.01
CA LYS A 126 4.17 -13.76 1.04
C LYS A 126 3.02 -12.76 0.81
N PHE A 127 3.34 -11.54 0.39
CA PHE A 127 2.34 -10.52 0.12
C PHE A 127 1.42 -10.88 -1.04
N ILE A 128 2.00 -11.41 -2.14
CA ILE A 128 1.26 -11.87 -3.31
C ILE A 128 0.38 -13.07 -2.94
N GLU A 129 0.90 -14.04 -2.21
CA GLU A 129 0.16 -15.21 -1.74
C GLU A 129 -1.09 -14.81 -0.94
N LEU A 130 -0.92 -13.94 0.06
CA LEU A 130 -2.03 -13.45 0.88
C LEU A 130 -3.07 -12.63 0.09
N ILE A 131 -2.64 -11.89 -0.94
CA ILE A 131 -3.59 -11.20 -1.84
C ILE A 131 -4.37 -12.23 -2.68
N SER A 132 -3.69 -13.23 -3.24
CA SER A 132 -4.33 -14.26 -4.05
C SER A 132 -5.39 -15.02 -3.27
N GLU A 133 -5.07 -15.45 -2.05
CA GLU A 133 -6.05 -16.09 -1.15
C GLU A 133 -7.29 -15.21 -0.93
N LYS A 134 -7.10 -13.88 -0.77
CA LYS A 134 -8.24 -12.96 -0.55
C LYS A 134 -9.07 -12.71 -1.80
N LEU A 135 -8.47 -12.84 -2.98
CA LEU A 135 -9.19 -12.74 -4.25
C LEU A 135 -10.00 -14.02 -4.53
N ASP A 136 -9.43 -15.18 -4.22
CA ASP A 136 -10.12 -16.46 -4.38
C ASP A 136 -11.33 -16.56 -3.44
N ASP A 137 -11.19 -16.17 -2.17
CA ASP A 137 -12.29 -16.08 -1.20
C ASP A 137 -13.45 -15.20 -1.70
N THR A 138 -13.18 -14.18 -2.54
CA THR A 138 -14.23 -13.28 -3.05
C THR A 138 -14.92 -13.82 -4.29
N SER A 139 -14.28 -14.67 -5.07
CA SER A 139 -14.88 -15.29 -6.26
C SER A 139 -15.99 -16.31 -5.90
N GLU A 140 -15.84 -17.02 -4.80
CA GLU A 140 -16.86 -17.94 -4.31
C GLU A 140 -18.15 -17.24 -3.83
N VAL A 141 -18.03 -15.99 -3.34
CA VAL A 141 -19.20 -15.23 -2.85
C VAL A 141 -20.07 -14.71 -4.00
N ASP A 142 -19.46 -14.33 -5.12
CA ASP A 142 -20.19 -13.83 -6.29
C ASP A 142 -20.98 -14.95 -6.99
N GLU A 143 -20.52 -16.22 -6.95
CA GLU A 143 -21.30 -17.36 -7.45
C GLU A 143 -22.54 -17.64 -6.59
N PHE A 144 -22.46 -17.47 -5.27
CA PHE A 144 -23.61 -17.66 -4.37
C PHE A 144 -24.71 -16.62 -4.56
N GLU A 145 -24.39 -15.36 -4.81
CA GLU A 145 -25.36 -14.30 -5.07
C GLU A 145 -26.12 -14.52 -6.40
N GLN A 146 -25.47 -15.11 -7.40
CA GLN A 146 -26.13 -15.47 -8.67
C GLN A 146 -27.12 -16.64 -8.52
N ILE A 147 -26.89 -17.56 -7.61
CA ILE A 147 -27.78 -18.70 -7.36
C ILE A 147 -29.03 -18.30 -6.56
N VAL A 148 -28.90 -17.30 -5.69
CA VAL A 148 -30.02 -16.85 -4.81
C VAL A 148 -30.95 -15.85 -5.52
N SER A 149 -30.54 -15.32 -6.69
CA SER A 149 -31.34 -14.36 -7.48
C SER A 149 -32.19 -15.00 -8.59
N LEU A 150 -32.24 -16.34 -8.64
CA LEU A 150 -33.15 -17.14 -9.49
C LEU A 150 -34.36 -17.65 -8.71
#